data_dfe2ea3828c75b5985a666d8aec48513
#
_entry.id   dfe2ea3828c75b5985a666d8aec48513
#
_cell.length_a   1.000
_cell.length_b   1.000
_cell.length_c   1.000
_cell.angle_alpha   90.00
_cell.angle_beta   90.00
_cell.angle_gamma   90.00
#
_symmetry.space_group_name_H-M   'P 1'
#
loop_
_entity.id
_entity.type
_entity.pdbx_description
1 polymer ?
#
loop_
_entity_poly.entity_id
_entity_poly.type
_entity_poly.pdbx_seq_one_letter_code
_entity_poly.pdbx_strand_id
1 'polypeptide(L)'
;LSDFSTSEVSPVDKITVILYAAGLLCFGWRRVLSYLRYFQQEEYSQARFKEWLTSKRAYDRRGTTLTVGVAILAFLSHGGVEEFLLAITGALCFLSIVFLTEEDPRVSGKIKLNMTKRASKIAYVAFGLFAALVCLPIALFCFSCCASTTPFDTLALLSIVLVQTPPALLVVANKLLWPAEKAIQDRYYNDAKRILREVNPLVIGITGSYGKTGAKAALGDILTQCLGPTFWPRKSINTVMGITRTIRET
;
A
#
# COMPACT_ATOMS: atom_id res chain seq x y z
N LEU A 1 -6.95 -54.35 3.50
CA LEU A 1 -7.20 -53.21 4.41
C LEU A 1 -5.83 -52.71 4.87
N SER A 2 -5.11 -52.04 3.96
CA SER A 2 -3.77 -51.51 4.17
C SER A 2 -3.86 -50.06 4.64
N ASP A 3 -3.15 -49.80 5.67
CA ASP A 3 -2.81 -48.57 6.33
C ASP A 3 -2.99 -47.29 5.51
N PHE A 4 -4.04 -46.58 5.80
CA PHE A 4 -4.15 -45.16 5.50
C PHE A 4 -3.29 -44.43 6.58
N SER A 5 -1.97 -44.51 6.44
CA SER A 5 -1.08 -43.65 7.20
C SER A 5 -1.36 -42.21 6.77
N THR A 6 -2.04 -41.46 7.60
CA THR A 6 -2.09 -40.01 7.51
C THR A 6 -0.65 -39.52 7.59
N SER A 7 -0.05 -39.17 6.44
CA SER A 7 1.28 -38.60 6.39
C SER A 7 1.20 -37.20 7.01
N GLU A 8 1.43 -37.11 8.31
CA GLU A 8 1.62 -35.82 8.97
C GLU A 8 2.79 -35.10 8.28
N VAL A 9 2.53 -33.85 7.85
CA VAL A 9 3.56 -32.98 7.29
C VAL A 9 4.73 -32.88 8.27
N SER A 10 5.93 -33.17 7.81
CA SER A 10 7.10 -33.23 8.70
C SER A 10 7.35 -31.89 9.41
N PRO A 11 7.90 -31.89 10.65
CA PRO A 11 8.28 -30.65 11.31
C PRO A 11 9.25 -29.77 10.50
N VAL A 12 10.10 -30.39 9.68
CA VAL A 12 11.04 -29.70 8.81
C VAL A 12 10.30 -28.96 7.71
N ASP A 13 9.30 -29.57 7.07
CA ASP A 13 8.52 -28.94 6.01
C ASP A 13 7.73 -27.74 6.53
N LYS A 14 7.19 -27.84 7.75
CA LYS A 14 6.50 -26.70 8.40
C LYS A 14 7.46 -25.52 8.63
N ILE A 15 8.66 -25.77 9.11
CA ILE A 15 9.68 -24.73 9.35
C ILE A 15 10.12 -24.12 8.00
N THR A 16 10.33 -24.94 6.98
CA THR A 16 10.70 -24.55 5.62
C THR A 16 9.72 -23.52 5.05
N VAL A 17 8.44 -23.85 5.09
CA VAL A 17 7.36 -22.97 4.61
C VAL A 17 7.27 -21.67 5.40
N ILE A 18 7.38 -21.74 6.73
CA ILE A 18 7.31 -20.57 7.60
C ILE A 18 8.46 -19.59 7.31
N LEU A 19 9.68 -20.09 7.14
CA LEU A 19 10.85 -19.26 6.85
C LEU A 19 10.71 -18.54 5.51
N TYR A 20 10.31 -19.25 4.47
CA TYR A 20 10.11 -18.65 3.16
C TYR A 20 8.95 -17.64 3.15
N ALA A 21 7.84 -17.97 3.79
CA ALA A 21 6.70 -17.08 3.95
C ALA A 21 7.07 -15.80 4.71
N ALA A 22 7.87 -15.90 5.77
CA ALA A 22 8.34 -14.74 6.53
C ALA A 22 9.17 -13.78 5.65
N GLY A 23 10.10 -14.31 4.85
CA GLY A 23 10.86 -13.53 3.88
C GLY A 23 9.97 -12.84 2.85
N LEU A 24 8.99 -13.57 2.31
CA LEU A 24 8.02 -13.05 1.35
C LEU A 24 7.12 -11.97 1.97
N LEU A 25 6.69 -12.12 3.22
CA LEU A 25 5.91 -11.11 3.94
C LEU A 25 6.71 -9.83 4.19
N CYS A 26 7.97 -9.93 4.60
CA CYS A 26 8.85 -8.76 4.75
C CYS A 26 9.02 -8.02 3.42
N PHE A 27 9.24 -8.76 2.35
CA PHE A 27 9.30 -8.21 1.00
C PHE A 27 7.99 -7.52 0.60
N GLY A 28 6.85 -8.20 0.80
CA GLY A 28 5.52 -7.68 0.50
C GLY A 28 5.21 -6.37 1.22
N TRP A 29 5.54 -6.28 2.52
CA TRP A 29 5.41 -5.03 3.27
C TRP A 29 6.20 -3.89 2.64
N ARG A 30 7.45 -4.14 2.27
CA ARG A 30 8.30 -3.14 1.62
C ARG A 30 7.71 -2.68 0.30
N ARG A 31 7.20 -3.62 -0.51
CA ARG A 31 6.54 -3.32 -1.79
C ARG A 31 5.27 -2.50 -1.61
N VAL A 32 4.44 -2.84 -0.63
CA VAL A 32 3.26 -2.04 -0.29
C VAL A 32 3.65 -0.60 0.01
N LEU A 33 4.68 -0.35 0.82
CA LEU A 33 5.14 1.01 1.12
C LEU A 33 5.71 1.73 -0.12
N SER A 34 6.48 1.03 -0.94
CA SER A 34 7.07 1.59 -2.16
C SER A 34 6.01 2.03 -3.17
N TYR A 35 5.01 1.18 -3.43
CA TYR A 35 3.91 1.52 -4.33
C TYR A 35 2.93 2.53 -3.71
N LEU A 36 2.74 2.52 -2.38
CA LEU A 36 1.90 3.51 -1.69
C LEU A 36 2.46 4.92 -1.86
N ARG A 37 3.79 5.10 -1.87
CA ARG A 37 4.41 6.40 -2.16
C ARG A 37 3.95 6.96 -3.50
N TYR A 38 3.97 6.16 -4.56
CA TYR A 38 3.50 6.57 -5.88
C TYR A 38 1.98 6.76 -5.90
N PHE A 39 1.23 5.90 -5.24
CA PHE A 39 -0.22 6.04 -5.13
C PHE A 39 -0.62 7.33 -4.39
N GLN A 40 0.16 7.75 -3.41
CA GLN A 40 -0.02 9.02 -2.72
C GLN A 40 0.30 10.23 -3.63
N GLN A 41 1.34 10.14 -4.47
CA GLN A 41 1.68 11.17 -5.46
C GLN A 41 0.57 11.37 -6.49
N GLU A 42 -0.10 10.28 -6.87
CA GLU A 42 -1.27 10.31 -7.75
C GLU A 42 -2.58 10.63 -7.01
N GLU A 43 -2.49 11.23 -5.82
CA GLU A 43 -3.62 11.64 -4.96
C GLU A 43 -4.64 10.53 -4.70
N TYR A 44 -4.17 9.28 -4.61
CA TYR A 44 -4.99 8.06 -4.46
C TYR A 44 -5.98 7.83 -5.62
N SER A 45 -5.74 8.44 -6.78
CA SER A 45 -6.53 8.23 -7.99
C SER A 45 -6.19 6.89 -8.62
N GLN A 46 -7.16 6.00 -8.69
CA GLN A 46 -6.96 4.65 -9.26
C GLN A 46 -6.65 4.71 -10.76
N ALA A 47 -7.26 5.64 -11.50
CA ALA A 47 -7.04 5.79 -12.94
C ALA A 47 -5.59 6.23 -13.22
N ARG A 48 -5.13 7.33 -12.58
CA ARG A 48 -3.77 7.84 -12.72
C ARG A 48 -2.72 6.82 -12.26
N PHE A 49 -2.98 6.11 -11.16
CA PHE A 49 -2.06 5.09 -10.67
C PHE A 49 -1.94 3.90 -11.62
N LYS A 50 -3.04 3.44 -12.21
CA LYS A 50 -3.01 2.39 -13.24
C LYS A 50 -2.24 2.84 -14.49
N GLU A 51 -2.49 4.04 -14.97
CA GLU A 51 -1.75 4.63 -16.08
C GLU A 51 -0.26 4.72 -15.79
N TRP A 52 0.12 5.16 -14.57
CA TRP A 52 1.50 5.19 -14.13
C TRP A 52 2.12 3.78 -14.12
N LEU A 53 1.44 2.76 -13.59
CA LEU A 53 1.91 1.36 -13.58
C LEU A 53 2.19 0.85 -15.00
N THR A 54 1.30 1.12 -15.94
CA THR A 54 1.42 0.64 -17.32
C THR A 54 2.48 1.43 -18.11
N SER A 55 2.47 2.76 -18.01
CA SER A 55 3.40 3.63 -18.74
C SER A 55 4.85 3.44 -18.31
N LYS A 56 5.10 3.25 -17.01
CA LYS A 56 6.43 3.03 -16.45
C LYS A 56 6.86 1.57 -16.43
N ARG A 57 5.98 0.65 -16.87
CA ARG A 57 6.19 -0.80 -16.73
C ARG A 57 6.69 -1.15 -15.32
N ALA A 58 6.00 -0.59 -14.33
CA ALA A 58 6.40 -0.61 -12.92
C ALA A 58 6.08 -1.97 -12.27
N TYR A 59 6.57 -3.06 -12.85
CA TYR A 59 6.50 -4.39 -12.27
C TYR A 59 7.83 -4.77 -11.61
N ASP A 60 7.74 -5.62 -10.61
CA ASP A 60 8.89 -6.04 -9.83
C ASP A 60 9.70 -7.14 -10.53
N ARG A 61 10.70 -6.72 -11.31
CA ARG A 61 11.59 -7.65 -12.01
C ARG A 61 12.44 -8.47 -11.05
N ARG A 62 13.00 -7.84 -10.00
CA ARG A 62 13.92 -8.50 -9.07
C ARG A 62 13.21 -9.58 -8.27
N GLY A 63 12.05 -9.24 -7.70
CA GLY A 63 11.23 -10.20 -6.99
C GLY A 63 10.76 -11.34 -7.88
N THR A 64 10.31 -11.05 -9.11
CA THR A 64 9.90 -12.10 -10.06
C THR A 64 11.05 -13.01 -10.45
N THR A 65 12.22 -12.47 -10.77
CA THR A 65 13.38 -13.30 -11.12
C THR A 65 13.77 -14.23 -9.97
N LEU A 66 13.75 -13.70 -8.73
CA LEU A 66 14.03 -14.50 -7.54
C LEU A 66 12.99 -15.63 -7.37
N THR A 67 11.70 -15.31 -7.42
CA THR A 67 10.63 -16.31 -7.21
C THR A 67 10.59 -17.36 -8.30
N VAL A 68 10.84 -16.99 -9.55
CA VAL A 68 10.96 -17.96 -10.65
C VAL A 68 12.17 -18.89 -10.42
N GLY A 69 13.31 -18.35 -10.01
CA GLY A 69 14.48 -19.16 -9.68
C GLY A 69 14.22 -20.14 -8.53
N VAL A 70 13.59 -19.67 -7.46
CA VAL A 70 13.22 -20.52 -6.31
C VAL A 70 12.22 -21.61 -6.74
N ALA A 71 11.21 -21.27 -7.55
CA ALA A 71 10.21 -22.23 -8.01
C ALA A 71 10.82 -23.33 -8.92
N ILE A 72 11.74 -22.95 -9.82
CA ILE A 72 12.45 -23.94 -10.66
C ILE A 72 13.30 -24.88 -9.80
N LEU A 73 14.06 -24.33 -8.84
CA LEU A 73 14.90 -25.12 -7.96
C LEU A 73 14.08 -26.00 -7.00
N ALA A 74 12.94 -25.52 -6.52
CA ALA A 74 12.01 -26.31 -5.73
C ALA A 74 11.49 -27.51 -6.51
N PHE A 75 11.09 -27.30 -7.77
CA PHE A 75 10.63 -28.38 -8.65
C PHE A 75 11.73 -29.42 -8.95
N LEU A 76 13.00 -29.01 -8.96
CA LEU A 76 14.14 -29.90 -9.20
C LEU A 76 14.66 -30.57 -7.92
N SER A 77 14.27 -30.09 -6.73
CA SER A 77 14.67 -30.66 -5.44
C SER A 77 13.93 -31.98 -5.19
N HIS A 78 14.55 -32.83 -4.38
CA HIS A 78 13.98 -34.12 -3.99
C HIS A 78 13.37 -34.09 -2.58
N GLY A 79 13.12 -32.87 -2.06
CA GLY A 79 12.54 -32.67 -0.72
C GLY A 79 13.57 -32.61 0.43
N GLY A 80 13.07 -32.48 1.64
CA GLY A 80 13.88 -32.55 2.85
C GLY A 80 14.87 -31.40 3.03
N VAL A 81 16.16 -31.73 3.20
CA VAL A 81 17.23 -30.74 3.50
C VAL A 81 17.44 -29.76 2.34
N GLU A 82 17.27 -30.20 1.10
CA GLU A 82 17.44 -29.33 -0.09
C GLU A 82 16.40 -28.22 -0.11
N GLU A 83 15.13 -28.53 0.12
CA GLU A 83 14.05 -27.54 0.20
C GLU A 83 14.26 -26.58 1.37
N PHE A 84 14.73 -27.09 2.51
CA PHE A 84 15.03 -26.26 3.68
C PHE A 84 16.13 -25.23 3.38
N LEU A 85 17.23 -25.65 2.77
CA LEU A 85 18.31 -24.74 2.36
C LEU A 85 17.84 -23.73 1.32
N LEU A 86 17.01 -24.16 0.37
CA LEU A 86 16.43 -23.31 -0.66
C LEU A 86 15.49 -22.27 -0.06
N ALA A 87 14.66 -22.65 0.91
CA ALA A 87 13.76 -21.72 1.60
C ALA A 87 14.52 -20.65 2.39
N ILE A 88 15.57 -21.05 3.13
CA ILE A 88 16.45 -20.10 3.82
C ILE A 88 17.10 -19.16 2.84
N THR A 89 17.68 -19.68 1.76
CA THR A 89 18.34 -18.86 0.75
C THR A 89 17.37 -17.88 0.10
N GLY A 90 16.17 -18.33 -0.26
CA GLY A 90 15.12 -17.49 -0.80
C GLY A 90 14.67 -16.39 0.17
N ALA A 91 14.47 -16.74 1.43
CA ALA A 91 14.14 -15.77 2.48
C ALA A 91 15.24 -14.73 2.69
N LEU A 92 16.51 -15.15 2.75
CA LEU A 92 17.66 -14.25 2.85
C LEU A 92 17.79 -13.33 1.63
N CYS A 93 17.51 -13.84 0.42
CA CYS A 93 17.48 -13.02 -0.78
C CYS A 93 16.36 -11.97 -0.74
N PHE A 94 15.16 -12.30 -0.27
CA PHE A 94 14.11 -11.30 -0.06
C PHE A 94 14.53 -10.24 0.95
N LEU A 95 15.09 -10.64 2.08
CA LEU A 95 15.60 -9.69 3.08
C LEU A 95 16.72 -8.82 2.52
N SER A 96 17.64 -9.38 1.72
CA SER A 96 18.71 -8.62 1.05
C SER A 96 18.16 -7.58 0.10
N ILE A 97 17.12 -7.91 -0.69
CA ILE A 97 16.45 -6.93 -1.55
C ILE A 97 15.87 -5.79 -0.70
N VAL A 98 15.20 -6.12 0.39
CA VAL A 98 14.53 -5.15 1.27
C VAL A 98 15.50 -4.22 1.98
N PHE A 99 16.58 -4.75 2.53
CA PHE A 99 17.46 -4.01 3.44
C PHE A 99 18.72 -3.46 2.78
N LEU A 100 19.26 -4.14 1.76
CA LEU A 100 20.53 -3.76 1.14
C LEU A 100 20.38 -3.02 -0.18
N THR A 101 19.33 -3.32 -0.97
CA THR A 101 19.20 -2.75 -2.31
C THR A 101 18.17 -1.64 -2.42
N GLU A 102 17.29 -1.49 -1.45
CA GLU A 102 16.20 -0.52 -1.49
C GLU A 102 16.20 0.43 -0.31
N GLU A 103 16.22 1.71 -0.64
CA GLU A 103 16.06 2.76 0.35
C GLU A 103 14.63 2.86 0.89
N ASP A 104 14.47 3.21 2.15
CA ASP A 104 13.14 3.35 2.76
C ASP A 104 12.35 4.49 2.11
N PRO A 105 11.18 4.22 1.50
CA PRO A 105 10.39 5.24 0.85
C PRO A 105 9.88 6.33 1.81
N ARG A 106 9.94 6.09 3.13
CA ARG A 106 9.59 7.07 4.18
C ARG A 106 10.72 8.06 4.45
N VAL A 107 11.96 7.68 4.19
CA VAL A 107 13.16 8.47 4.52
C VAL A 107 13.80 9.07 3.28
N SER A 108 13.86 8.32 2.18
CA SER A 108 14.61 8.64 0.97
C SER A 108 13.71 8.96 -0.24
N GLY A 109 14.31 9.61 -1.23
CA GLY A 109 13.69 9.99 -2.50
C GLY A 109 13.28 11.47 -2.57
N LYS A 110 13.06 11.98 -3.79
CA LYS A 110 12.62 13.37 -4.04
C LYS A 110 11.31 13.71 -3.34
N ILE A 111 10.37 12.79 -3.35
CA ILE A 111 9.09 12.89 -2.64
C ILE A 111 9.01 11.70 -1.69
N LYS A 112 9.04 11.98 -0.39
CA LYS A 112 8.98 10.97 0.65
C LYS A 112 7.54 10.51 0.88
N LEU A 113 7.37 9.24 1.26
CA LEU A 113 6.07 8.74 1.71
C LEU A 113 5.69 9.41 3.03
N ASN A 114 4.59 10.15 3.03
CA ASN A 114 4.03 10.71 4.26
C ASN A 114 2.98 9.75 4.83
N MET A 115 3.27 9.18 6.00
CA MET A 115 2.37 8.24 6.69
C MET A 115 1.22 8.97 7.38
N THR A 116 0.32 9.55 6.58
CA THR A 116 -0.94 10.10 7.10
C THR A 116 -1.85 8.99 7.63
N LYS A 117 -2.85 9.34 8.46
CA LYS A 117 -3.85 8.37 8.97
C LYS A 117 -4.50 7.55 7.84
N ARG A 118 -4.75 8.18 6.67
CA ARG A 118 -5.29 7.50 5.48
C ARG A 118 -4.26 6.56 4.86
N ALA A 119 -3.03 7.03 4.65
CA ALA A 119 -1.95 6.21 4.08
C ALA A 119 -1.69 4.96 4.93
N SER A 120 -1.64 5.12 6.27
CA SER A 120 -1.45 4.00 7.19
C SER A 120 -2.56 2.96 7.10
N LYS A 121 -3.83 3.39 7.07
CA LYS A 121 -4.96 2.47 6.90
C LYS A 121 -4.87 1.67 5.59
N ILE A 122 -4.60 2.36 4.47
CA ILE A 122 -4.44 1.71 3.16
C ILE A 122 -3.28 0.72 3.20
N ALA A 123 -2.12 1.09 3.80
CA ALA A 123 -0.97 0.21 3.93
C ALA A 123 -1.30 -1.07 4.71
N TYR A 124 -1.92 -0.92 5.89
CA TYR A 124 -2.25 -2.08 6.74
C TYR A 124 -3.30 -2.99 6.11
N VAL A 125 -4.34 -2.43 5.46
CA VAL A 125 -5.34 -3.24 4.77
C VAL A 125 -4.72 -3.96 3.57
N ALA A 126 -3.92 -3.27 2.75
CA ALA A 126 -3.25 -3.89 1.61
C ALA A 126 -2.28 -4.99 2.05
N PHE A 127 -1.52 -4.75 3.13
CA PHE A 127 -0.63 -5.76 3.68
C PHE A 127 -1.39 -6.93 4.33
N GLY A 128 -2.49 -6.67 5.03
CA GLY A 128 -3.34 -7.73 5.57
C GLY A 128 -3.92 -8.64 4.48
N LEU A 129 -4.35 -8.06 3.35
CA LEU A 129 -4.77 -8.82 2.18
C LEU A 129 -3.61 -9.64 1.58
N PHE A 130 -2.41 -9.05 1.48
CA PHE A 130 -1.22 -9.76 1.04
C PHE A 130 -0.88 -10.93 1.96
N ALA A 131 -0.86 -10.70 3.27
CA ALA A 131 -0.61 -11.73 4.26
C ALA A 131 -1.65 -12.86 4.19
N ALA A 132 -2.93 -12.51 3.98
CA ALA A 132 -3.97 -13.51 3.78
C ALA A 132 -3.72 -14.38 2.54
N LEU A 133 -3.30 -13.77 1.42
CA LEU A 133 -2.93 -14.51 0.20
C LEU A 133 -1.71 -15.42 0.38
N VAL A 134 -0.78 -15.07 1.26
CA VAL A 134 0.37 -15.93 1.60
C VAL A 134 -0.02 -17.03 2.57
N CYS A 135 -0.77 -16.71 3.64
CA CYS A 135 -1.04 -17.64 4.73
C CYS A 135 -2.19 -18.60 4.43
N LEU A 136 -3.21 -18.18 3.65
CA LEU A 136 -4.38 -19.01 3.37
C LEU A 136 -4.05 -20.32 2.62
N PRO A 137 -3.23 -20.31 1.56
CA PRO A 137 -2.81 -21.54 0.90
C PRO A 137 -2.04 -22.50 1.83
N ILE A 138 -1.19 -21.93 2.70
CA ILE A 138 -0.43 -22.71 3.69
C ILE A 138 -1.39 -23.39 4.68
N ALA A 139 -2.36 -22.63 5.20
CA ALA A 139 -3.37 -23.17 6.11
C ALA A 139 -4.20 -24.27 5.45
N LEU A 140 -4.70 -24.03 4.24
CA LEU A 140 -5.47 -25.03 3.49
C LEU A 140 -4.68 -26.30 3.21
N PHE A 141 -3.39 -26.16 2.89
CA PHE A 141 -2.52 -27.30 2.67
C PHE A 141 -2.31 -28.13 3.95
N CYS A 142 -2.11 -27.48 5.10
CA CYS A 142 -1.96 -28.16 6.39
C CYS A 142 -3.20 -28.97 6.80
N PHE A 143 -4.38 -28.62 6.26
CA PHE A 143 -5.63 -29.35 6.51
C PHE A 143 -5.95 -30.40 5.42
N SER A 144 -5.23 -30.41 4.29
CA SER A 144 -5.52 -31.27 3.13
C SER A 144 -4.59 -32.49 3.15
N CYS A 145 -5.12 -33.66 3.53
CA CYS A 145 -4.37 -34.94 3.58
C CYS A 145 -4.00 -35.54 2.21
N CYS A 146 -4.25 -34.86 1.08
CA CYS A 146 -4.20 -35.49 -0.25
C CYS A 146 -3.34 -34.76 -1.29
N ALA A 147 -2.34 -33.98 -0.91
CA ALA A 147 -1.52 -33.28 -1.90
C ALA A 147 -0.26 -34.07 -2.27
N SER A 148 -0.05 -34.28 -3.56
CA SER A 148 1.14 -34.92 -4.13
C SER A 148 2.36 -34.00 -4.22
N THR A 149 2.19 -32.71 -3.91
CA THR A 149 3.24 -31.68 -3.92
C THR A 149 3.53 -31.21 -2.50
N THR A 150 4.77 -30.79 -2.23
CA THR A 150 5.10 -30.24 -0.90
C THR A 150 4.45 -28.87 -0.70
N PRO A 151 4.17 -28.46 0.56
CA PRO A 151 3.66 -27.13 0.86
C PRO A 151 4.59 -26.02 0.36
N PHE A 152 5.89 -26.29 0.34
CA PHE A 152 6.91 -25.37 -0.12
C PHE A 152 6.83 -25.15 -1.63
N ASP A 153 6.71 -26.21 -2.44
CA ASP A 153 6.57 -26.12 -3.90
C ASP A 153 5.37 -25.25 -4.28
N THR A 154 4.23 -25.52 -3.63
CA THR A 154 3.01 -24.74 -3.87
C THR A 154 3.22 -23.26 -3.56
N LEU A 155 3.86 -22.93 -2.43
CA LEU A 155 4.13 -21.55 -2.05
C LEU A 155 5.16 -20.90 -2.98
N ALA A 156 6.19 -21.64 -3.40
CA ALA A 156 7.20 -21.18 -4.34
C ALA A 156 6.57 -20.80 -5.70
N LEU A 157 5.69 -21.61 -6.23
CA LEU A 157 4.94 -21.31 -7.47
C LEU A 157 4.01 -20.10 -7.28
N LEU A 158 3.24 -20.05 -6.21
CA LEU A 158 2.35 -18.93 -5.91
C LEU A 158 3.11 -17.62 -5.72
N SER A 159 4.32 -17.65 -5.17
CA SER A 159 5.12 -16.45 -4.92
C SER A 159 5.44 -15.67 -6.20
N ILE A 160 5.50 -16.34 -7.38
CA ILE A 160 5.68 -15.67 -8.68
C ILE A 160 4.57 -14.66 -8.94
N VAL A 161 3.34 -15.03 -8.64
CA VAL A 161 2.18 -14.14 -8.78
C VAL A 161 2.09 -13.16 -7.62
N LEU A 162 2.31 -13.64 -6.39
CA LEU A 162 2.19 -12.84 -5.16
C LEU A 162 3.10 -11.61 -5.17
N VAL A 163 4.32 -11.73 -5.69
CA VAL A 163 5.27 -10.60 -5.79
C VAL A 163 4.71 -9.44 -6.64
N GLN A 164 3.81 -9.70 -7.57
CA GLN A 164 3.21 -8.68 -8.44
C GLN A 164 1.87 -8.14 -7.90
N THR A 165 1.33 -8.69 -6.81
CA THR A 165 0.02 -8.26 -6.27
C THR A 165 0.02 -6.93 -5.51
N PRO A 166 1.09 -6.42 -4.85
CA PRO A 166 1.03 -5.24 -4.00
C PRO A 166 0.36 -4.01 -4.62
N PRO A 167 0.63 -3.61 -5.89
CA PRO A 167 -0.05 -2.47 -6.50
C PRO A 167 -1.56 -2.69 -6.68
N ALA A 168 -1.98 -3.90 -7.02
CA ALA A 168 -3.41 -4.24 -7.13
C ALA A 168 -4.09 -4.22 -5.75
N LEU A 169 -3.42 -4.76 -4.73
CA LEU A 169 -3.94 -4.76 -3.36
C LEU A 169 -4.09 -3.36 -2.78
N LEU A 170 -3.23 -2.41 -3.12
CA LEU A 170 -3.41 -1.00 -2.75
C LEU A 170 -4.68 -0.40 -3.35
N VAL A 171 -4.97 -0.71 -4.62
CA VAL A 171 -6.21 -0.27 -5.28
C VAL A 171 -7.43 -0.88 -4.60
N VAL A 172 -7.39 -2.18 -4.28
CA VAL A 172 -8.45 -2.88 -3.55
C VAL A 172 -8.64 -2.29 -2.16
N ALA A 173 -7.56 -2.11 -1.39
CA ALA A 173 -7.60 -1.53 -0.06
C ALA A 173 -8.20 -0.11 -0.07
N ASN A 174 -7.82 0.73 -1.04
CA ASN A 174 -8.40 2.06 -1.18
C ASN A 174 -9.91 2.01 -1.52
N LYS A 175 -10.36 1.04 -2.36
CA LYS A 175 -11.78 0.83 -2.64
C LYS A 175 -12.56 0.39 -1.40
N LEU A 176 -12.01 -0.53 -0.62
CA LEU A 176 -12.65 -1.03 0.62
C LEU A 176 -12.79 0.09 1.67
N LEU A 177 -11.80 0.96 1.77
CA LEU A 177 -11.80 2.08 2.73
C LEU A 177 -12.59 3.28 2.23
N TRP A 178 -12.88 3.39 0.92
CA TRP A 178 -13.51 4.56 0.32
C TRP A 178 -14.86 4.95 0.94
N PRO A 179 -15.79 4.03 1.28
CA PRO A 179 -17.08 4.42 1.88
C PRO A 179 -16.90 5.13 3.23
N ALA A 180 -16.01 4.60 4.07
CA ALA A 180 -15.72 5.18 5.38
C ALA A 180 -15.03 6.55 5.28
N GLU A 181 -14.06 6.67 4.37
CA GLU A 181 -13.36 7.94 4.12
C GLU A 181 -14.31 8.99 3.52
N LYS A 182 -15.20 8.59 2.61
CA LYS A 182 -16.21 9.48 2.05
C LYS A 182 -17.17 9.97 3.12
N ALA A 183 -17.65 9.11 4.00
CA ALA A 183 -18.53 9.51 5.10
C ALA A 183 -17.87 10.55 6.02
N ILE A 184 -16.57 10.41 6.29
CA ILE A 184 -15.80 11.41 7.06
C ILE A 184 -15.69 12.73 6.29
N GLN A 185 -15.38 12.68 5.00
CA GLN A 185 -15.27 13.87 4.16
C GLN A 185 -16.62 14.59 4.04
N ASP A 186 -17.72 13.86 3.86
CA ASP A 186 -19.07 14.43 3.77
C ASP A 186 -19.48 15.11 5.08
N ARG A 187 -19.12 14.57 6.25
CA ARG A 187 -19.32 15.22 7.54
C ARG A 187 -18.58 16.56 7.61
N TYR A 188 -17.29 16.58 7.28
CA TYR A 188 -16.50 17.80 7.28
C TYR A 188 -17.05 18.83 6.30
N TYR A 189 -17.44 18.40 5.12
CA TYR A 189 -18.03 19.27 4.10
C TYR A 189 -19.35 19.88 4.58
N ASN A 190 -20.23 19.07 5.17
CA ASN A 190 -21.51 19.52 5.68
C ASN A 190 -21.36 20.48 6.86
N ASP A 191 -20.40 20.23 7.77
CA ASP A 191 -20.09 21.15 8.86
C ASP A 191 -19.61 22.52 8.34
N ALA A 192 -18.65 22.52 7.40
CA ALA A 192 -18.16 23.77 6.81
C ALA A 192 -19.28 24.52 6.06
N LYS A 193 -20.14 23.79 5.36
CA LYS A 193 -21.30 24.38 4.67
C LYS A 193 -22.31 24.98 5.66
N ARG A 194 -22.49 24.38 6.83
CA ARG A 194 -23.33 24.93 7.90
C ARG A 194 -22.75 26.25 8.43
N ILE A 195 -21.45 26.27 8.77
CA ILE A 195 -20.75 27.48 9.24
C ILE A 195 -20.86 28.62 8.22
N LEU A 196 -20.62 28.32 6.93
CA LEU A 196 -20.75 29.33 5.87
C LEU A 196 -22.17 29.86 5.71
N ARG A 197 -23.21 29.05 5.95
CA ARG A 197 -24.61 29.51 5.92
C ARG A 197 -24.96 30.38 7.13
N GLU A 198 -24.44 30.04 8.31
CA GLU A 198 -24.67 30.81 9.55
C GLU A 198 -23.98 32.19 9.49
N VAL A 199 -22.73 32.21 8.99
CA VAL A 199 -21.95 33.46 8.90
C VAL A 199 -22.34 34.29 7.65
N ASN A 200 -22.84 33.65 6.60
CA ASN A 200 -23.20 34.25 5.30
C ASN A 200 -22.16 35.26 4.77
N PRO A 201 -20.88 34.85 4.62
CA PRO A 201 -19.80 35.77 4.26
C PRO A 201 -19.85 36.15 2.78
N LEU A 202 -19.32 37.32 2.45
CA LEU A 202 -18.97 37.66 1.06
C LEU A 202 -17.80 36.83 0.62
N VAL A 203 -17.99 35.97 -0.40
CA VAL A 203 -16.97 35.06 -0.90
C VAL A 203 -16.29 35.63 -2.15
N ILE A 204 -14.98 35.78 -2.11
CA ILE A 204 -14.17 36.27 -3.24
C ILE A 204 -13.29 35.13 -3.75
N GLY A 205 -13.48 34.75 -5.00
CA GLY A 205 -12.68 33.71 -5.67
C GLY A 205 -11.52 34.29 -6.48
N ILE A 206 -10.29 33.82 -6.27
CA ILE A 206 -9.10 34.24 -7.01
C ILE A 206 -8.63 33.10 -7.89
N THR A 207 -8.61 33.30 -9.20
CA THR A 207 -8.12 32.35 -10.20
C THR A 207 -6.91 32.91 -10.95
N GLY A 208 -6.13 32.05 -11.58
CA GLY A 208 -4.96 32.43 -12.39
C GLY A 208 -3.89 31.36 -12.41
N SER A 209 -2.96 31.41 -13.37
CA SER A 209 -1.84 30.48 -13.48
C SER A 209 -0.75 30.77 -12.45
N TYR A 210 -0.45 32.03 -12.19
CA TYR A 210 0.59 32.48 -11.25
C TYR A 210 0.04 33.54 -10.28
N GLY A 211 0.74 33.76 -9.17
CA GLY A 211 0.48 34.86 -8.23
C GLY A 211 -0.72 34.70 -7.31
N LYS A 212 -1.56 33.65 -7.45
CA LYS A 212 -2.79 33.46 -6.65
C LYS A 212 -2.57 33.58 -5.15
N THR A 213 -1.50 32.97 -4.63
CA THR A 213 -1.20 32.97 -3.18
C THR A 213 -0.82 34.35 -2.68
N GLY A 214 -0.02 35.10 -3.44
CA GLY A 214 0.35 36.48 -3.11
C GLY A 214 -0.86 37.42 -3.20
N ALA A 215 -1.62 37.37 -4.30
CA ALA A 215 -2.83 38.17 -4.48
C ALA A 215 -3.86 37.91 -3.36
N LYS A 216 -4.05 36.66 -2.97
CA LYS A 216 -4.93 36.29 -1.85
C LYS A 216 -4.50 36.90 -0.53
N ALA A 217 -3.21 36.87 -0.21
CA ALA A 217 -2.69 37.44 1.04
C ALA A 217 -2.83 38.95 1.03
N ALA A 218 -2.39 39.63 -0.02
CA ALA A 218 -2.51 41.09 -0.16
C ALA A 218 -3.97 41.57 -0.06
N LEU A 219 -4.89 40.89 -0.78
CA LEU A 219 -6.30 41.21 -0.71
C LEU A 219 -6.87 41.00 0.69
N GLY A 220 -6.50 39.89 1.35
CA GLY A 220 -6.92 39.57 2.70
C GLY A 220 -6.49 40.65 3.72
N ASP A 221 -5.23 41.11 3.62
CA ASP A 221 -4.71 42.18 4.49
C ASP A 221 -5.45 43.51 4.25
N ILE A 222 -5.68 43.90 3.00
CA ILE A 222 -6.43 45.11 2.65
C ILE A 222 -7.87 45.03 3.16
N LEU A 223 -8.56 43.94 2.92
CA LEU A 223 -9.95 43.78 3.35
C LEU A 223 -10.10 43.78 4.88
N THR A 224 -9.14 43.20 5.59
CA THR A 224 -9.12 43.22 7.05
C THR A 224 -9.02 44.64 7.60
N GLN A 225 -8.23 45.49 6.94
CA GLN A 225 -8.07 46.89 7.35
C GLN A 225 -9.27 47.78 6.99
N CYS A 226 -9.90 47.52 5.82
CA CYS A 226 -10.95 48.39 5.27
C CYS A 226 -12.37 47.95 5.65
N LEU A 227 -12.64 46.63 5.72
CA LEU A 227 -13.99 46.10 5.90
C LEU A 227 -14.20 45.32 7.20
N GLY A 228 -13.13 45.02 7.96
CA GLY A 228 -13.21 44.31 9.21
C GLY A 228 -12.79 42.82 9.09
N PRO A 229 -13.26 41.93 9.96
CA PRO A 229 -12.77 40.56 10.06
C PRO A 229 -12.84 39.83 8.74
N THR A 230 -11.70 39.52 8.15
CA THR A 230 -11.58 38.82 6.86
C THR A 230 -10.82 37.54 7.08
N PHE A 231 -11.34 36.45 6.51
CA PHE A 231 -10.72 35.13 6.57
C PHE A 231 -10.19 34.73 5.20
N TRP A 232 -8.94 34.30 5.15
CA TRP A 232 -8.37 33.65 3.96
C TRP A 232 -7.49 32.46 4.35
N PRO A 233 -7.55 31.32 3.59
CA PRO A 233 -6.69 30.17 3.86
C PRO A 233 -5.22 30.55 3.71
N ARG A 234 -4.40 30.30 4.73
CA ARG A 234 -2.95 30.50 4.65
C ARG A 234 -2.31 29.43 3.74
N LYS A 235 -1.15 29.73 3.18
CA LYS A 235 -0.42 28.84 2.27
C LYS A 235 -1.20 28.55 0.95
N SER A 236 -0.75 27.57 0.20
CA SER A 236 -1.32 27.18 -1.09
C SER A 236 -2.48 26.19 -0.95
N ILE A 237 -3.38 26.41 0.01
CA ILE A 237 -4.57 25.56 0.19
C ILE A 237 -5.55 25.88 -0.95
N ASN A 238 -5.76 24.90 -1.83
CA ASN A 238 -6.61 25.01 -3.02
C ASN A 238 -7.50 23.77 -3.25
N THR A 239 -7.46 22.79 -2.33
CA THR A 239 -8.31 21.61 -2.41
C THR A 239 -9.59 21.80 -1.59
N VAL A 240 -10.68 21.17 -2.02
CA VAL A 240 -11.97 21.24 -1.31
C VAL A 240 -11.81 20.86 0.16
N MET A 241 -11.13 19.76 0.45
CA MET A 241 -10.91 19.30 1.83
C MET A 241 -9.99 20.23 2.64
N GLY A 242 -9.00 20.85 1.99
CA GLY A 242 -8.14 21.85 2.63
C GLY A 242 -8.93 23.08 3.05
N ILE A 243 -9.75 23.62 2.16
CA ILE A 243 -10.63 24.77 2.44
C ILE A 243 -11.65 24.42 3.52
N THR A 244 -12.31 23.26 3.39
CA THR A 244 -13.27 22.74 4.38
C THR A 244 -12.68 22.66 5.77
N ARG A 245 -11.47 22.13 5.89
CA ARG A 245 -10.76 22.04 7.17
C ARG A 245 -10.48 23.43 7.75
N THR A 246 -10.00 24.34 6.92
CA THR A 246 -9.65 25.70 7.36
C THR A 246 -10.88 26.46 7.87
N ILE A 247 -12.03 26.33 7.19
CA ILE A 247 -13.31 26.95 7.63
C ILE A 247 -13.76 26.40 9.00
N ARG A 248 -13.51 25.12 9.29
CA ARG A 248 -13.89 24.52 10.58
C ARG A 248 -12.97 24.89 11.74
N GLU A 249 -11.73 25.24 11.45
CA GLU A 249 -10.71 25.62 12.45
C GLU A 249 -10.75 27.13 12.79
N THR A 250 -11.61 27.89 12.11
CA THR A 250 -11.84 29.33 12.35
C THR A 250 -13.03 29.53 13.25
#